data_fb70a9960a5ad9107cbd194c0f05f039
#
_entry.id   fb70a9960a5ad9107cbd194c0f05f039
#
_cell.length_a   1.000
_cell.length_b   1.000
_cell.length_c   1.000
_cell.angle_alpha   90.00
_cell.angle_beta   90.00
_cell.angle_gamma   90.00
#
_symmetry.space_group_name_H-M   'P 1'
#
loop_
_entity.id
_entity.type
_entity.pdbx_description
1 polymer ?
#
loop_
_entity_poly.entity_id
_entity_poly.type
_entity_poly.pdbx_seq_one_letter_code
_entity_poly.pdbx_strand_id
1 'polypeptide(L)'
;MRILFIGDIVGSPGRQMLQQHLPALKTKICPDLTIVNGENAAHGKGITKKIYHQLLSCGADYITMGNHTFSKSELKMFIQSCSLTPVNHLYGIRSLIFFGRL
;
A
#
# COMPACT_ATOMS: atom_id res chain seq x y z
N MET A 1 -5.15 -13.03 16.38
CA MET A 1 -5.09 -12.35 15.07
C MET A 1 -3.65 -12.32 14.57
N ARG A 2 -3.42 -12.74 13.33
CA ARG A 2 -2.12 -12.67 12.68
C ARG A 2 -2.12 -11.54 11.66
N ILE A 3 -1.15 -10.65 11.75
CA ILE A 3 -0.97 -9.56 10.80
C ILE A 3 0.36 -9.75 10.08
N LEU A 4 0.31 -9.82 8.76
CA LEU A 4 1.50 -9.82 7.92
C LEU A 4 1.74 -8.39 7.43
N PHE A 5 2.86 -7.82 7.80
CA PHE A 5 3.26 -6.49 7.35
C PHE A 5 4.44 -6.58 6.40
N ILE A 6 4.27 -6.05 5.19
CA ILE A 6 5.33 -5.96 4.19
C ILE A 6 5.83 -4.52 4.16
N GLY A 7 7.07 -4.32 4.55
CA GLY A 7 7.71 -3.00 4.56
C GLY A 7 8.10 -2.55 3.16
N ASP A 8 8.21 -1.29 3.00
CA ASP A 8 8.82 -0.48 1.93
C ASP A 8 8.99 -1.16 0.56
N ILE A 9 7.92 -1.25 -0.21
CA ILE A 9 7.97 -1.73 -1.59
C ILE A 9 8.52 -0.59 -2.47
N VAL A 10 9.72 -0.79 -3.01
CA VAL A 10 10.42 0.22 -3.81
C VAL A 10 10.41 -0.16 -5.28
N GLY A 11 9.70 0.64 -6.09
CA GLY A 11 9.70 0.57 -7.54
C GLY A 11 9.27 -0.78 -8.12
N SER A 12 9.61 -1.01 -9.38
CA SER A 12 9.29 -2.22 -10.10
C SER A 12 9.90 -3.49 -9.49
N PRO A 13 11.17 -3.52 -9.04
CA PRO A 13 11.73 -4.70 -8.41
C PRO A 13 10.96 -5.12 -7.15
N GLY A 14 10.59 -4.15 -6.29
CA GLY A 14 9.81 -4.43 -5.09
C GLY A 14 8.44 -5.00 -5.41
N ARG A 15 7.75 -4.42 -6.40
CA ARG A 15 6.44 -4.92 -6.85
C ARG A 15 6.53 -6.34 -7.41
N GLN A 16 7.58 -6.64 -8.19
CA GLN A 16 7.80 -7.98 -8.74
C GLN A 16 8.04 -9.01 -7.65
N MET A 17 8.85 -8.68 -6.66
CA MET A 17 9.10 -9.55 -5.51
C MET A 17 7.81 -9.82 -4.73
N LEU A 18 6.99 -8.80 -4.52
CA LEU A 18 5.71 -8.96 -3.85
C LEU A 18 4.78 -9.89 -4.63
N GLN A 19 4.64 -9.66 -5.92
CA GLN A 19 3.80 -10.48 -6.80
C GLN A 19 4.25 -11.95 -6.81
N GLN A 20 5.55 -12.17 -6.80
CA GLN A 20 6.15 -13.50 -6.89
C GLN A 20 6.03 -14.28 -5.57
N HIS A 21 6.14 -13.62 -4.42
CA HIS A 21 6.28 -14.29 -3.13
C HIS A 21 5.09 -14.15 -2.18
N LEU A 22 4.28 -13.10 -2.28
CA LEU A 22 3.20 -12.86 -1.33
C LEU A 22 2.14 -13.99 -1.33
N PRO A 23 1.70 -14.54 -2.47
CA PRO A 23 0.73 -15.63 -2.45
C PRO A 23 1.21 -16.84 -1.65
N ALA A 24 2.45 -17.25 -1.84
CA ALA A 24 3.05 -18.38 -1.10
C ALA A 24 3.19 -18.07 0.40
N LEU A 25 3.59 -16.86 0.75
CA LEU A 25 3.67 -16.42 2.14
C LEU A 25 2.30 -16.44 2.82
N LYS A 26 1.27 -15.98 2.15
CA LYS A 26 -0.10 -15.99 2.70
C LYS A 26 -0.58 -17.41 2.93
N THR A 27 -0.28 -18.33 2.04
CA THR A 27 -0.61 -19.75 2.20
C THR A 27 0.12 -20.35 3.41
N LYS A 28 1.39 -20.03 3.59
CA LYS A 28 2.22 -20.55 4.67
C LYS A 28 1.85 -19.98 6.04
N ILE A 29 1.63 -18.67 6.11
CA ILE A 29 1.42 -17.94 7.37
C ILE A 29 -0.06 -17.89 7.73
N CYS A 30 -0.97 -17.92 6.76
CA CYS A 30 -2.41 -17.75 6.93
C CYS A 30 -2.75 -16.48 7.74
N PRO A 31 -2.29 -15.28 7.30
CA PRO A 31 -2.58 -14.06 8.04
C PRO A 31 -4.06 -13.70 7.95
N ASP A 32 -4.59 -13.11 9.02
CA ASP A 32 -5.93 -12.52 9.03
C ASP A 32 -5.94 -11.19 8.26
N LEU A 33 -4.81 -10.49 8.26
CA LEU A 33 -4.66 -9.20 7.62
C LEU A 33 -3.27 -9.07 7.00
N THR A 34 -3.21 -8.57 5.77
CA THR A 34 -1.96 -8.30 5.06
C THR A 34 -1.88 -6.80 4.74
N ILE A 35 -0.87 -6.15 5.28
CA ILE A 35 -0.62 -4.72 5.11
C ILE A 35 0.68 -4.53 4.33
N VAL A 36 0.66 -3.66 3.32
CA VAL A 36 1.82 -3.36 2.49
C VAL A 36 2.12 -1.86 2.54
N ASN A 37 3.37 -1.49 2.79
CA ASN A 37 3.79 -0.11 2.65
C ASN A 37 4.09 0.19 1.18
N GLY A 38 3.30 1.09 0.59
CA GLY A 38 3.36 1.44 -0.83
C GLY A 38 3.86 2.85 -1.12
N GLU A 39 4.41 3.56 -0.14
CA GLU A 39 4.80 4.96 -0.34
C GLU A 39 5.90 5.17 -1.39
N ASN A 40 6.70 4.15 -1.68
CA ASN A 40 7.77 4.18 -2.67
C ASN A 40 7.54 3.22 -3.84
N ALA A 41 6.32 2.71 -4.00
CA ALA A 41 6.00 1.68 -4.98
C ALA A 41 6.09 2.18 -6.43
N ALA A 42 5.88 3.48 -6.68
CA ALA A 42 5.99 4.09 -8.01
C ALA A 42 7.36 4.74 -8.18
N HIS A 43 8.31 4.03 -8.75
CA HIS A 43 9.67 4.53 -9.03
C HIS A 43 10.37 5.15 -7.81
N GLY A 44 10.12 4.59 -6.62
CA GLY A 44 10.72 5.07 -5.37
C GLY A 44 10.02 6.26 -4.74
N LYS A 45 8.90 6.75 -5.29
CA LYS A 45 8.13 7.87 -4.74
C LYS A 45 6.64 7.74 -5.03
N GLY A 46 5.84 7.62 -3.97
CA GLY A 46 4.39 7.62 -4.08
C GLY A 46 3.82 6.35 -4.71
N ILE A 47 2.58 6.45 -5.12
CA ILE A 47 1.82 5.36 -5.71
C ILE A 47 0.90 5.91 -6.81
N THR A 48 0.66 5.12 -7.86
CA THR A 48 -0.36 5.41 -8.86
C THR A 48 -1.59 4.54 -8.63
N LYS A 49 -2.72 4.92 -9.22
CA LYS A 49 -3.95 4.12 -9.17
C LYS A 49 -3.71 2.70 -9.68
N LYS A 50 -3.00 2.56 -10.81
CA LYS A 50 -2.65 1.27 -11.40
C LYS A 50 -1.85 0.41 -10.43
N ILE A 51 -0.83 0.98 -9.81
CA ILE A 51 0.03 0.27 -8.84
C ILE A 51 -0.75 -0.09 -7.58
N TYR A 52 -1.60 0.79 -7.10
CA TYR A 52 -2.50 0.51 -5.98
C TYR A 52 -3.32 -0.76 -6.24
N HIS A 53 -3.99 -0.84 -7.39
CA HIS A 53 -4.75 -2.03 -7.76
C HIS A 53 -3.87 -3.26 -7.94
N GLN A 54 -2.66 -3.09 -8.46
CA GLN A 54 -1.69 -4.17 -8.59
C GLN A 54 -1.32 -4.76 -7.23
N LEU A 55 -1.04 -3.93 -6.23
CA LEU A 55 -0.71 -4.37 -4.88
C LEU A 55 -1.88 -5.11 -4.23
N LEU A 56 -3.11 -4.62 -4.39
CA LEU A 56 -4.30 -5.31 -3.91
C LEU A 56 -4.47 -6.67 -4.60
N SER A 57 -4.22 -6.76 -5.90
CA SER A 57 -4.32 -8.01 -6.66
C SER A 57 -3.28 -9.04 -6.23
N CYS A 58 -2.13 -8.60 -5.72
CA CYS A 58 -1.12 -9.50 -5.15
C CYS A 58 -1.54 -10.13 -3.82
N GLY A 59 -2.55 -9.56 -3.16
CA GLY A 59 -3.07 -10.07 -1.90
C GLY A 59 -2.99 -9.10 -0.72
N ALA A 60 -2.59 -7.84 -0.93
CA ALA A 60 -2.66 -6.83 0.11
C ALA A 60 -4.11 -6.50 0.45
N ASP A 61 -4.42 -6.40 1.74
CA ASP A 61 -5.72 -5.94 2.22
C ASP A 61 -5.71 -4.42 2.43
N TYR A 62 -4.59 -3.90 2.94
CA TYR A 62 -4.39 -2.47 3.19
C TYR A 62 -3.03 -2.02 2.69
N ILE A 63 -2.96 -0.77 2.26
CA ILE A 63 -1.72 -0.14 1.82
C ILE A 63 -1.48 1.09 2.68
N THR A 64 -0.31 1.12 3.35
CA THR A 64 0.11 2.30 4.11
C THR A 64 0.93 3.23 3.23
N MET A 65 0.76 4.51 3.46
CA MET A 65 1.49 5.57 2.78
C MET A 65 2.21 6.44 3.81
N GLY A 66 3.21 7.17 3.39
CA GLY A 66 4.00 8.04 4.25
C GLY A 66 4.23 9.41 3.62
N ASN A 67 5.44 9.94 3.79
CA ASN A 67 5.82 11.28 3.34
C ASN A 67 5.75 11.49 1.82
N HIS A 68 5.76 10.43 1.01
CA HIS A 68 5.63 10.50 -0.44
C HIS A 68 4.20 10.29 -0.95
N THR A 69 3.21 10.33 -0.07
CA THR A 69 1.80 10.07 -0.40
C THR A 69 1.29 10.92 -1.56
N PHE A 70 1.59 12.19 -1.56
CA PHE A 70 1.11 13.15 -2.56
C PHE A 70 2.14 13.52 -3.62
N SER A 71 3.18 12.71 -3.78
CA SER A 71 4.20 12.94 -4.82
C SER A 71 3.66 12.80 -6.25
N LYS A 72 2.53 12.09 -6.42
CA LYS A 72 1.83 11.95 -7.70
C LYS A 72 0.49 12.69 -7.61
N SER A 73 0.28 13.68 -8.50
CA SER A 73 -0.97 14.47 -8.54
C SER A 73 -2.21 13.62 -8.82
N GLU A 74 -2.06 12.55 -9.58
CA GLU A 74 -3.08 11.55 -9.87
C GLU A 74 -3.71 10.97 -8.61
N LEU A 75 -2.94 10.82 -7.54
CA LEU A 75 -3.39 10.21 -6.30
C LEU A 75 -4.46 11.04 -5.60
N LYS A 76 -4.39 12.37 -5.65
CA LYS A 76 -5.42 13.25 -5.05
C LYS A 76 -6.78 13.00 -5.65
N MET A 77 -6.86 12.88 -6.97
CA MET A 77 -8.12 12.61 -7.68
C MET A 77 -8.62 11.20 -7.36
N PHE A 78 -7.71 10.25 -7.26
CA PHE A 78 -8.03 8.86 -6.94
C PHE A 78 -8.56 8.70 -5.52
N ILE A 79 -7.94 9.35 -4.53
CA ILE A 79 -8.41 9.32 -3.13
C ILE A 79 -9.83 9.89 -3.02
N GLN A 80 -10.14 10.96 -3.76
CA GLN A 80 -11.47 11.54 -3.76
C GLN A 80 -12.52 10.62 -4.39
N SER A 81 -12.13 9.79 -5.36
CA SER A 81 -13.04 8.86 -6.02
C SER A 81 -13.25 7.56 -5.25
N CYS A 82 -12.33 7.20 -4.38
CA CYS A 82 -12.46 6.07 -3.49
C CYS A 82 -13.07 6.54 -2.17
N SER A 83 -14.07 5.84 -1.67
CA SER A 83 -14.69 6.12 -0.35
C SER A 83 -13.71 5.90 0.82
N LEU A 84 -12.43 5.86 0.53
CA LEU A 84 -11.36 5.62 1.49
C LEU A 84 -10.99 6.95 2.14
N THR A 85 -11.44 7.13 3.35
CA THR A 85 -11.05 8.26 4.17
C THR A 85 -9.58 8.09 4.58
N PRO A 86 -8.72 9.08 4.29
CA PRO A 86 -7.37 9.07 4.86
C PRO A 86 -7.50 9.09 6.38
N VAL A 87 -7.04 8.04 7.03
CA VAL A 87 -7.02 8.01 8.48
C VAL A 87 -5.81 8.79 8.96
N ASN A 88 -6.08 10.01 9.40
CA ASN A 88 -5.28 10.89 10.25
C ASN A 88 -4.16 11.71 9.63
N HIS A 89 -4.46 12.99 9.49
CA HIS A 89 -3.52 14.06 9.79
C HIS A 89 -3.45 14.24 11.31
N LEU A 90 -2.61 13.50 12.01
CA LEU A 90 -2.27 13.80 13.38
C LEU A 90 -0.99 14.63 13.40
N TYR A 91 -1.08 15.78 14.04
CA TYR A 91 -0.02 16.74 14.22
C TYR A 91 1.29 16.09 14.69
N GLY A 92 2.37 16.28 13.90
CA GLY A 92 3.74 15.94 14.32
C GLY A 92 4.18 14.50 14.05
N ILE A 93 3.30 13.60 13.67
CA ILE A 93 3.66 12.28 13.16
C ILE A 93 3.52 12.32 11.65
N ARG A 94 4.55 11.94 10.93
CA ARG A 94 4.48 11.78 9.47
C ARG A 94 3.30 10.85 9.17
N SER A 95 2.28 11.41 8.53
CA SER A 95 0.96 10.81 8.42
C SER A 95 1.02 9.46 7.73
N LEU A 96 0.66 8.42 8.44
CA LEU A 96 0.33 7.14 7.84
C LEU A 96 -1.09 7.24 7.27
N ILE A 97 -1.20 7.11 5.95
CA ILE A 97 -2.50 7.04 5.27
C ILE A 97 -2.74 5.57 4.96
N PHE A 98 -3.88 5.07 5.40
CA PHE A 98 -4.30 3.71 5.13
C PHE A 98 -5.32 3.71 3.99
N PHE A 99 -5.06 2.91 2.98
CA PHE A 99 -6.01 2.59 1.92
C PHE A 99 -6.39 1.13 2.08
N GLY A 100 -7.67 0.90 2.35
CA GLY A 100 -8.16 -0.44 2.59
C GLY A 100 -8.96 -1.00 1.42
N ARG A 101 -8.99 -2.31 1.35
CA ARG A 101 -9.98 -3.05 0.57
C ARG A 101 -11.27 -3.06 1.40
N LEU A 102 -12.31 -2.49 0.86
CA LEU A 102 -13.65 -2.61 1.44
C LEU A 102 -14.24 -3.98 1.12
#